data_7b3759544b5cb1fbdf0fa9b8b21610de
#
_entry.id   7b3759544b5cb1fbdf0fa9b8b21610de
#
_cell.length_a   1.000
_cell.length_b   1.000
_cell.length_c   1.000
_cell.angle_alpha   90.00
_cell.angle_beta   90.00
_cell.angle_gamma   90.00
#
_symmetry.space_group_name_H-M   'P 1'
#
loop_
_entity.id
_entity.type
_entity.pdbx_description
1 polymer ?
#
loop_
_entity_poly.entity_id
_entity_poly.type
_entity_poly.pdbx_seq_one_letter_code
_entity_poly.pdbx_strand_id
1 'polypeptide(L)'
;ERERGITILAKNTAVHYKDVKINIIDTPGHADFGGEVERILKMVNGVLLLVDAAEGPMPQTRFVLQRALELNHRVIVVINKIDKPDARLEEVEEEVLELLMDLDATDEQLDSPMIFCSGRAGTASLSPYEQGTDLKPLFDTILEYIPAPSGDENAPLQVLVSSIDYNEYVGRIGIGRIENGKMTVGEQVVITNYHDETKKKRTKIVSLEQFTGLGRTPVTEAYPGDIVAFSGAEDITIGDTVCS
;
A
#
# COMPACT_ATOMS: atom_id res chain seq x y z
N GLU A 1 14.69 -2.36 -12.47
CA GLU A 1 13.26 -2.29 -12.82
C GLU A 1 13.05 -2.08 -14.33
N ARG A 2 13.73 -1.08 -14.92
CA ARG A 2 13.58 -0.76 -16.36
C ARG A 2 13.89 -1.93 -17.29
N GLU A 3 14.90 -2.73 -16.95
CA GLU A 3 15.30 -3.88 -17.75
C GLU A 3 14.31 -5.05 -17.67
N ARG A 4 13.66 -5.22 -16.52
CA ARG A 4 12.76 -6.35 -16.29
C ARG A 4 11.29 -6.00 -16.49
N GLY A 5 10.95 -4.70 -16.55
CA GLY A 5 9.57 -4.24 -16.67
C GLY A 5 8.69 -4.58 -15.49
N ILE A 6 9.27 -4.85 -14.32
CA ILE A 6 8.56 -5.19 -13.06
C ILE A 6 9.06 -4.32 -11.92
N THR A 7 8.21 -4.11 -10.92
CA THR A 7 8.58 -3.43 -9.68
C THR A 7 9.39 -4.39 -8.81
N ILE A 8 10.61 -4.02 -8.47
CA ILE A 8 11.51 -4.83 -7.63
C ILE A 8 11.36 -4.48 -6.16
N LEU A 9 11.30 -3.18 -5.85
CA LEU A 9 11.16 -2.66 -4.50
C LEU A 9 9.83 -1.91 -4.36
N ALA A 10 9.24 -1.95 -3.16
CA ALA A 10 8.07 -1.16 -2.84
C ALA A 10 8.37 0.34 -3.00
N LYS A 11 7.45 1.07 -3.60
CA LYS A 11 7.52 2.52 -3.78
C LYS A 11 6.35 3.18 -3.08
N ASN A 12 6.66 4.23 -2.32
CA ASN A 12 5.66 5.01 -1.62
C ASN A 12 5.41 6.32 -2.36
N THR A 13 4.14 6.59 -2.63
CA THR A 13 3.68 7.87 -3.17
C THR A 13 2.46 8.33 -2.40
N ALA A 14 2.07 9.58 -2.55
CA ALA A 14 0.84 10.08 -1.95
C ALA A 14 0.17 11.08 -2.87
N VAL A 15 -1.15 11.05 -2.88
CA VAL A 15 -1.97 12.01 -3.62
C VAL A 15 -3.03 12.58 -2.69
N HIS A 16 -3.53 13.77 -3.01
CA HIS A 16 -4.65 14.39 -2.31
C HIS A 16 -5.87 14.42 -3.23
N TYR A 17 -7.00 13.96 -2.70
CA TYR A 17 -8.26 13.96 -3.41
C TYR A 17 -9.39 14.29 -2.44
N LYS A 18 -10.16 15.34 -2.72
CA LYS A 18 -11.26 15.83 -1.87
C LYS A 18 -10.85 15.95 -0.39
N ASP A 19 -9.74 16.63 -0.13
CA ASP A 19 -9.16 16.84 1.19
C ASP A 19 -8.71 15.57 1.94
N VAL A 20 -8.66 14.44 1.24
CA VAL A 20 -8.17 13.18 1.79
C VAL A 20 -6.79 12.87 1.19
N LYS A 21 -5.84 12.56 2.05
CA LYS A 21 -4.54 12.06 1.64
C LYS A 21 -4.62 10.55 1.41
N ILE A 22 -4.30 10.12 0.21
CA ILE A 22 -4.25 8.72 -0.16
C ILE A 22 -2.77 8.33 -0.29
N ASN A 23 -2.29 7.51 0.63
CA ASN A 23 -0.96 6.93 0.56
C ASN A 23 -1.01 5.68 -0.31
N ILE A 24 -0.14 5.62 -1.31
CA ILE A 24 -0.10 4.53 -2.28
C ILE A 24 1.23 3.81 -2.15
N ILE A 25 1.18 2.50 -1.97
CA ILE A 25 2.37 1.66 -1.96
C ILE A 25 2.29 0.73 -3.16
N ASP A 26 3.23 0.91 -4.08
CA ASP A 26 3.36 0.02 -5.23
C ASP A 26 4.10 -1.24 -4.81
N THR A 27 3.48 -2.41 -5.02
CA THR A 27 4.06 -3.68 -4.60
C THR A 27 4.94 -4.29 -5.68
N PRO A 28 5.96 -5.09 -5.29
CA PRO A 28 6.65 -5.95 -6.26
C PRO A 28 5.67 -6.91 -6.93
N GLY A 29 5.73 -6.97 -8.26
CA GLY A 29 4.83 -7.80 -9.07
C GLY A 29 5.27 -9.25 -9.22
N HIS A 30 6.33 -9.69 -8.55
CA HIS A 30 6.90 -11.02 -8.72
C HIS A 30 6.78 -11.88 -7.46
N ALA A 31 6.49 -13.18 -7.64
CA ALA A 31 6.30 -14.12 -6.53
C ALA A 31 7.53 -14.29 -5.63
N ASP A 32 8.72 -14.01 -6.13
CA ASP A 32 9.97 -14.09 -5.35
C ASP A 32 10.06 -13.03 -4.25
N PHE A 33 9.19 -12.02 -4.28
CA PHE A 33 9.13 -10.95 -3.27
C PHE A 33 7.96 -11.12 -2.29
N GLY A 34 7.53 -12.37 -2.06
CA GLY A 34 6.36 -12.68 -1.23
C GLY A 34 6.41 -12.11 0.18
N GLY A 35 7.58 -12.14 0.83
CA GLY A 35 7.75 -11.58 2.17
C GLY A 35 7.54 -10.06 2.22
N GLU A 36 7.97 -9.34 1.18
CA GLU A 36 7.76 -7.90 1.08
C GLU A 36 6.29 -7.58 0.82
N VAL A 37 5.63 -8.33 -0.06
CA VAL A 37 4.19 -8.19 -0.30
C VAL A 37 3.39 -8.37 0.99
N GLU A 38 3.70 -9.37 1.80
CA GLU A 38 3.03 -9.57 3.09
C GLU A 38 3.20 -8.40 4.04
N ARG A 39 4.41 -7.86 4.16
CA ARG A 39 4.66 -6.69 5.01
C ARG A 39 3.84 -5.49 4.56
N ILE A 40 3.75 -5.25 3.25
CA ILE A 40 2.96 -4.17 2.68
C ILE A 40 1.47 -4.38 2.96
N LEU A 41 0.95 -5.58 2.74
CA LEU A 41 -0.46 -5.89 2.98
C LEU A 41 -0.88 -5.68 4.43
N LYS A 42 0.05 -5.83 5.38
CA LYS A 42 -0.22 -5.60 6.80
C LYS A 42 -0.29 -4.12 7.18
N MET A 43 0.22 -3.22 6.34
CA MET A 43 0.25 -1.79 6.64
C MET A 43 -0.71 -0.95 5.81
N VAL A 44 -1.56 -1.57 5.02
CA VAL A 44 -2.55 -0.87 4.17
C VAL A 44 -3.97 -1.12 4.64
N ASN A 45 -4.89 -0.24 4.22
CA ASN A 45 -6.31 -0.32 4.57
C ASN A 45 -7.13 -1.03 3.49
N GLY A 46 -6.58 -1.13 2.30
CA GLY A 46 -7.22 -1.78 1.16
C GLY A 46 -6.24 -2.00 0.03
N VAL A 47 -6.68 -2.66 -1.00
CA VAL A 47 -5.85 -3.09 -2.12
C VAL A 47 -6.51 -2.72 -3.45
N LEU A 48 -5.73 -2.14 -4.34
CA LEU A 48 -6.10 -2.03 -5.75
C LEU A 48 -5.43 -3.18 -6.50
N LEU A 49 -6.23 -4.12 -6.99
CA LEU A 49 -5.73 -5.26 -7.76
C LEU A 49 -5.78 -4.92 -9.24
N LEU A 50 -4.61 -4.69 -9.84
CA LEU A 50 -4.53 -4.36 -11.26
C LEU A 50 -4.50 -5.63 -12.10
N VAL A 51 -5.38 -5.69 -13.08
CA VAL A 51 -5.52 -6.80 -14.02
C VAL A 51 -5.46 -6.25 -15.43
N ASP A 52 -4.63 -6.83 -16.27
CA ASP A 52 -4.53 -6.44 -17.69
C ASP A 52 -5.80 -6.87 -18.45
N ALA A 53 -6.38 -5.94 -19.20
CA ALA A 53 -7.64 -6.17 -19.93
C ALA A 53 -7.53 -7.19 -21.06
N ALA A 54 -6.32 -7.49 -21.52
CA ALA A 54 -6.07 -8.48 -22.55
C ALA A 54 -5.62 -9.82 -21.97
N GLU A 55 -4.69 -9.82 -21.04
CA GLU A 55 -4.10 -11.02 -20.46
C GLU A 55 -4.96 -11.65 -19.36
N GLY A 56 -5.71 -10.84 -18.62
CA GLY A 56 -6.47 -11.30 -17.47
C GLY A 56 -5.60 -11.55 -16.24
N PRO A 57 -6.14 -12.24 -15.21
CA PRO A 57 -5.40 -12.57 -14.02
C PRO A 57 -4.21 -13.48 -14.30
N MET A 58 -3.05 -13.13 -13.73
CA MET A 58 -1.79 -13.87 -13.85
C MET A 58 -1.48 -14.59 -12.52
N PRO A 59 -0.48 -15.51 -12.49
CA PRO A 59 -0.12 -16.19 -11.24
C PRO A 59 0.22 -15.24 -10.09
N GLN A 60 0.89 -14.11 -10.37
CA GLN A 60 1.20 -13.09 -9.38
C GLN A 60 -0.08 -12.43 -8.84
N THR A 61 -1.07 -12.19 -9.72
CA THR A 61 -2.38 -11.66 -9.33
C THR A 61 -3.06 -12.59 -8.33
N ARG A 62 -3.05 -13.89 -8.61
CA ARG A 62 -3.61 -14.90 -7.72
C ARG A 62 -2.95 -14.90 -6.36
N PHE A 63 -1.63 -14.84 -6.32
CA PHE A 63 -0.86 -14.83 -5.07
C PHE A 63 -1.21 -13.64 -4.19
N VAL A 64 -1.17 -12.42 -4.75
CA VAL A 64 -1.46 -11.18 -4.02
C VAL A 64 -2.92 -11.16 -3.56
N LEU A 65 -3.84 -11.54 -4.43
CA LEU A 65 -5.28 -11.58 -4.10
C LEU A 65 -5.55 -12.57 -2.97
N GLN A 66 -4.98 -13.77 -3.02
CA GLN A 66 -5.15 -14.77 -1.96
C GLN A 66 -4.71 -14.20 -0.60
N ARG A 67 -3.54 -13.57 -0.54
CA ARG A 67 -3.04 -12.99 0.71
C ARG A 67 -3.91 -11.83 1.20
N ALA A 68 -4.37 -10.97 0.29
CA ALA A 68 -5.26 -9.87 0.64
C ALA A 68 -6.60 -10.37 1.22
N LEU A 69 -7.17 -11.41 0.62
CA LEU A 69 -8.43 -12.02 1.11
C LEU A 69 -8.24 -12.69 2.48
N GLU A 70 -7.14 -13.39 2.69
CA GLU A 70 -6.81 -14.01 3.97
C GLU A 70 -6.68 -12.98 5.09
N LEU A 71 -6.16 -11.79 4.78
CA LEU A 71 -6.06 -10.66 5.72
C LEU A 71 -7.36 -9.86 5.83
N ASN A 72 -8.41 -10.28 5.13
CA ASN A 72 -9.71 -9.64 5.11
C ASN A 72 -9.69 -8.18 4.63
N HIS A 73 -8.79 -7.87 3.70
CA HIS A 73 -8.72 -6.56 3.08
C HIS A 73 -9.87 -6.32 2.12
N ARG A 74 -10.30 -5.07 2.02
CA ARG A 74 -11.17 -4.64 0.94
C ARG A 74 -10.36 -4.49 -0.34
N VAL A 75 -10.85 -5.09 -1.41
CA VAL A 75 -10.16 -5.12 -2.71
C VAL A 75 -11.01 -4.38 -3.74
N ILE A 76 -10.40 -3.47 -4.47
CA ILE A 76 -10.97 -2.87 -5.67
C ILE A 76 -10.22 -3.46 -6.86
N VAL A 77 -10.94 -4.09 -7.78
CA VAL A 77 -10.33 -4.65 -8.98
C VAL A 77 -10.25 -3.56 -10.04
N VAL A 78 -9.06 -3.32 -10.56
CA VAL A 78 -8.80 -2.33 -11.60
C VAL A 78 -8.39 -3.06 -12.87
N ILE A 79 -9.32 -3.15 -13.82
CA ILE A 79 -9.05 -3.73 -15.15
C ILE A 79 -8.45 -2.62 -16.00
N ASN A 80 -7.14 -2.71 -16.23
CA ASN A 80 -6.33 -1.67 -16.85
C ASN A 80 -6.00 -2.01 -18.30
N LYS A 81 -5.58 -1.00 -19.04
CA LYS A 81 -5.21 -1.10 -20.46
C LYS A 81 -6.40 -1.45 -21.35
N ILE A 82 -7.57 -0.91 -21.02
CA ILE A 82 -8.80 -1.13 -21.82
C ILE A 82 -8.71 -0.53 -23.22
N ASP A 83 -7.75 0.36 -23.47
CA ASP A 83 -7.46 0.98 -24.77
C ASP A 83 -6.70 0.06 -25.72
N LYS A 84 -6.21 -1.09 -25.26
CA LYS A 84 -5.54 -2.05 -26.15
C LYS A 84 -6.52 -2.68 -27.15
N PRO A 85 -6.08 -2.89 -28.41
CA PRO A 85 -6.95 -3.52 -29.43
C PRO A 85 -7.39 -4.94 -29.10
N ASP A 86 -6.60 -5.67 -28.33
CA ASP A 86 -6.85 -7.04 -27.91
C ASP A 86 -7.55 -7.17 -26.55
N ALA A 87 -8.03 -6.05 -25.99
CA ALA A 87 -8.78 -6.05 -24.74
C ALA A 87 -10.07 -6.87 -24.85
N ARG A 88 -10.35 -7.67 -23.82
CA ARG A 88 -11.51 -8.56 -23.73
C ARG A 88 -12.19 -8.39 -22.37
N LEU A 89 -12.85 -7.25 -22.19
CA LEU A 89 -13.31 -6.77 -20.90
C LEU A 89 -14.28 -7.71 -20.18
N GLU A 90 -15.28 -8.22 -20.89
CA GLU A 90 -16.27 -9.12 -20.29
C GLU A 90 -15.65 -10.44 -19.85
N GLU A 91 -14.77 -11.00 -20.67
CA GLU A 91 -14.08 -12.26 -20.37
C GLU A 91 -13.15 -12.11 -19.16
N VAL A 92 -12.42 -11.00 -19.08
CA VAL A 92 -11.51 -10.74 -17.96
C VAL A 92 -12.31 -10.50 -16.66
N GLU A 93 -13.44 -9.81 -16.74
CA GLU A 93 -14.35 -9.65 -15.61
C GLU A 93 -14.81 -11.01 -15.07
N GLU A 94 -15.23 -11.93 -15.94
CA GLU A 94 -15.60 -13.28 -15.56
C GLU A 94 -14.43 -14.07 -14.96
N GLU A 95 -13.24 -13.96 -15.56
CA GLU A 95 -12.03 -14.60 -15.04
C GLU A 95 -11.67 -14.14 -13.63
N VAL A 96 -11.85 -12.86 -13.34
CA VAL A 96 -11.63 -12.31 -11.99
C VAL A 96 -12.65 -12.88 -11.00
N LEU A 97 -13.93 -12.94 -11.36
CA LEU A 97 -14.96 -13.54 -10.53
C LEU A 97 -14.70 -15.02 -10.26
N GLU A 98 -14.29 -15.78 -11.26
CA GLU A 98 -13.89 -17.17 -11.10
C GLU A 98 -12.71 -17.33 -10.14
N LEU A 99 -11.71 -16.42 -10.25
CA LEU A 99 -10.56 -16.42 -9.36
C LEU A 99 -10.97 -16.15 -7.91
N LEU A 100 -11.86 -15.19 -7.68
CA LEU A 100 -12.39 -14.92 -6.34
C LEU A 100 -13.10 -16.15 -5.77
N MET A 101 -13.91 -16.83 -6.57
CA MET A 101 -14.58 -18.06 -6.14
C MET A 101 -13.59 -19.18 -5.84
N ASP A 102 -12.58 -19.37 -6.66
CA ASP A 102 -11.53 -20.38 -6.47
C ASP A 102 -10.73 -20.13 -5.17
N LEU A 103 -10.61 -18.90 -4.75
CA LEU A 103 -9.91 -18.49 -3.53
C LEU A 103 -10.84 -18.45 -2.30
N ASP A 104 -12.04 -19.01 -2.40
CA ASP A 104 -13.04 -19.07 -1.32
C ASP A 104 -13.41 -17.68 -0.77
N ALA A 105 -13.53 -16.69 -1.66
CA ALA A 105 -13.96 -15.35 -1.28
C ALA A 105 -15.33 -15.37 -0.60
N THR A 106 -15.52 -14.52 0.40
CA THR A 106 -16.82 -14.32 1.05
C THR A 106 -17.79 -13.61 0.07
N ASP A 107 -19.09 -13.63 0.39
CA ASP A 107 -20.07 -12.91 -0.43
C ASP A 107 -19.73 -11.42 -0.56
N GLU A 108 -19.27 -10.79 0.52
CA GLU A 108 -18.82 -9.41 0.49
C GLU A 108 -17.61 -9.21 -0.42
N GLN A 109 -16.65 -10.13 -0.39
CA GLN A 109 -15.46 -10.09 -1.26
C GLN A 109 -15.81 -10.33 -2.73
N LEU A 110 -16.81 -11.17 -3.02
CA LEU A 110 -17.31 -11.39 -4.38
C LEU A 110 -17.96 -10.13 -4.97
N ASP A 111 -18.49 -9.25 -4.12
CA ASP A 111 -19.07 -7.97 -4.52
C ASP A 111 -18.03 -6.84 -4.62
N SER A 112 -16.74 -7.17 -4.67
CA SER A 112 -15.67 -6.18 -4.83
C SER A 112 -15.90 -5.32 -6.07
N PRO A 113 -15.77 -3.98 -5.97
CA PRO A 113 -15.93 -3.09 -7.11
C PRO A 113 -14.93 -3.40 -8.22
N MET A 114 -15.39 -3.29 -9.47
CA MET A 114 -14.54 -3.38 -10.65
C MET A 114 -14.53 -2.05 -11.38
N ILE A 115 -13.34 -1.53 -11.63
CA ILE A 115 -13.13 -0.26 -12.33
C ILE A 115 -12.37 -0.55 -13.62
N PHE A 116 -12.79 0.08 -14.71
CA PHE A 116 -12.19 -0.11 -16.03
C PHE A 116 -11.35 1.12 -16.37
N CYS A 117 -10.03 0.93 -16.50
CA CYS A 117 -9.08 2.02 -16.59
C CYS A 117 -8.18 1.95 -17.81
N SER A 118 -7.77 3.11 -18.27
CA SER A 118 -6.58 3.28 -19.09
C SER A 118 -5.61 4.18 -18.31
N GLY A 119 -4.61 3.60 -17.68
CA GLY A 119 -3.58 4.35 -16.97
C GLY A 119 -2.80 5.26 -17.91
N ARG A 120 -2.60 4.84 -19.15
CA ARG A 120 -1.92 5.64 -20.18
C ARG A 120 -2.71 6.90 -20.53
N ALA A 121 -4.03 6.78 -20.69
CA ALA A 121 -4.90 7.90 -21.03
C ALA A 121 -5.36 8.69 -19.79
N GLY A 122 -5.14 8.16 -18.58
CA GLY A 122 -5.60 8.79 -17.34
C GLY A 122 -7.12 8.76 -17.17
N THR A 123 -7.78 7.67 -17.60
CA THR A 123 -9.23 7.53 -17.57
C THR A 123 -9.68 6.32 -16.77
N ALA A 124 -10.85 6.42 -16.14
CA ALA A 124 -11.50 5.35 -15.42
C ALA A 124 -13.02 5.40 -15.63
N SER A 125 -13.65 4.22 -15.60
CA SER A 125 -15.10 4.09 -15.72
C SER A 125 -15.60 2.97 -14.80
N LEU A 126 -16.83 3.09 -14.35
CA LEU A 126 -17.52 2.07 -13.54
C LEU A 126 -18.12 0.96 -14.42
N SER A 127 -18.17 1.14 -15.71
CA SER A 127 -18.77 0.20 -16.66
C SER A 127 -17.81 -0.10 -17.80
N PRO A 128 -17.74 -1.37 -18.28
CA PRO A 128 -16.94 -1.72 -19.45
C PRO A 128 -17.47 -1.11 -20.75
N TYR A 129 -18.72 -0.63 -20.73
CA TYR A 129 -19.41 -0.09 -21.91
C TYR A 129 -19.35 1.44 -22.00
N GLU A 130 -18.83 2.11 -20.98
CA GLU A 130 -18.69 3.56 -20.91
C GLU A 130 -17.23 3.97 -21.03
N GLN A 131 -16.98 5.05 -21.77
CA GLN A 131 -15.65 5.60 -21.87
C GLN A 131 -15.45 6.64 -20.77
N GLY A 132 -14.41 6.46 -19.97
CA GLY A 132 -14.06 7.43 -18.94
C GLY A 132 -13.38 8.68 -19.52
N THR A 133 -13.41 9.75 -18.75
CA THR A 133 -12.78 11.03 -19.10
C THR A 133 -11.62 11.40 -18.16
N ASP A 134 -11.63 10.91 -16.93
CA ASP A 134 -10.61 11.15 -15.90
C ASP A 134 -10.55 9.97 -14.93
N LEU A 135 -9.72 10.07 -13.90
CA LEU A 135 -9.57 9.05 -12.86
C LEU A 135 -10.51 9.23 -11.65
N LYS A 136 -11.40 10.21 -11.67
CA LYS A 136 -12.31 10.46 -10.55
C LYS A 136 -13.14 9.23 -10.16
N PRO A 137 -13.68 8.42 -11.08
CA PRO A 137 -14.43 7.23 -10.68
C PRO A 137 -13.60 6.25 -9.84
N LEU A 138 -12.32 6.11 -10.13
CA LEU A 138 -11.41 5.28 -9.31
C LEU A 138 -11.22 5.87 -7.92
N PHE A 139 -10.88 7.15 -7.82
CA PHE A 139 -10.64 7.80 -6.54
C PHE A 139 -11.91 7.90 -5.69
N ASP A 140 -13.06 8.16 -6.28
CA ASP A 140 -14.35 8.15 -5.57
C ASP A 140 -14.65 6.77 -5.00
N THR A 141 -14.39 5.71 -5.76
CA THR A 141 -14.57 4.33 -5.28
C THR A 141 -13.62 4.01 -4.12
N ILE A 142 -12.38 4.49 -4.17
CA ILE A 142 -11.43 4.32 -3.07
C ILE A 142 -11.99 4.96 -1.78
N LEU A 143 -12.46 6.19 -1.86
CA LEU A 143 -12.99 6.90 -0.69
C LEU A 143 -14.25 6.26 -0.12
N GLU A 144 -15.10 5.69 -0.97
CA GLU A 144 -16.34 5.03 -0.53
C GLU A 144 -16.10 3.64 0.05
N TYR A 145 -15.18 2.88 -0.53
CA TYR A 145 -15.06 1.45 -0.26
C TYR A 145 -13.94 1.09 0.71
N ILE A 146 -12.83 1.80 0.67
CA ILE A 146 -11.67 1.51 1.53
C ILE A 146 -11.80 2.31 2.84
N PRO A 147 -11.76 1.63 4.00
CA PRO A 147 -11.90 2.33 5.28
C PRO A 147 -10.69 3.19 5.59
N ALA A 148 -10.92 4.29 6.28
CA ALA A 148 -9.86 5.12 6.82
C ALA A 148 -9.12 4.39 7.95
N PRO A 149 -7.85 4.77 8.25
CA PRO A 149 -7.12 4.22 9.40
C PRO A 149 -7.88 4.44 10.71
N SER A 150 -7.84 3.45 11.60
CA SER A 150 -8.61 3.43 12.85
C SER A 150 -7.77 3.66 14.11
N GLY A 151 -6.50 4.01 13.98
CA GLY A 151 -5.59 4.19 15.12
C GLY A 151 -5.98 5.36 16.03
N ASP A 152 -5.55 5.30 17.30
CA ASP A 152 -5.78 6.31 18.32
C ASP A 152 -4.51 7.16 18.52
N GLU A 153 -4.58 8.45 18.21
CA GLU A 153 -3.43 9.37 18.38
C GLU A 153 -3.02 9.58 19.82
N ASN A 154 -3.91 9.33 20.77
CA ASN A 154 -3.65 9.49 22.20
C ASN A 154 -3.11 8.21 22.86
N ALA A 155 -3.08 7.10 22.13
CA ALA A 155 -2.48 5.86 22.59
C ALA A 155 -0.95 5.93 22.56
N PRO A 156 -0.25 5.00 23.23
CA PRO A 156 1.21 4.87 23.05
C PRO A 156 1.60 4.65 21.59
N LEU A 157 2.72 5.22 21.19
CA LEU A 157 3.23 5.12 19.83
C LEU A 157 3.48 3.66 19.45
N GLN A 158 3.04 3.29 18.24
CA GLN A 158 3.29 1.98 17.66
C GLN A 158 3.50 2.11 16.16
N VAL A 159 4.71 1.81 15.70
CA VAL A 159 5.09 1.81 14.29
C VAL A 159 5.85 0.53 13.97
N LEU A 160 5.34 -0.26 13.02
CA LEU A 160 6.07 -1.41 12.51
C LEU A 160 6.93 -0.99 11.33
N VAL A 161 8.23 -1.26 11.40
CA VAL A 161 9.18 -0.94 10.31
C VAL A 161 9.01 -1.95 9.19
N SER A 162 8.56 -1.48 8.05
CA SER A 162 8.29 -2.31 6.87
C SER A 162 9.38 -2.25 5.82
N SER A 163 10.17 -1.18 5.78
CA SER A 163 11.31 -1.07 4.88
C SER A 163 12.38 -0.14 5.48
N ILE A 164 13.58 -0.21 4.90
CA ILE A 164 14.75 0.56 5.32
C ILE A 164 15.29 1.31 4.11
N ASP A 165 15.64 2.56 4.31
CA ASP A 165 16.38 3.39 3.37
C ASP A 165 17.68 3.84 4.02
N TYR A 166 18.54 4.48 3.26
CA TYR A 166 19.82 4.97 3.74
C TYR A 166 20.12 6.34 3.17
N ASN A 167 20.65 7.22 4.00
CA ASN A 167 21.09 8.55 3.62
C ASN A 167 22.47 8.81 4.26
N GLU A 168 23.40 9.35 3.48
CA GLU A 168 24.76 9.60 3.93
C GLU A 168 24.86 10.55 5.14
N TYR A 169 23.89 11.45 5.29
CA TYR A 169 23.90 12.46 6.36
C TYR A 169 23.27 11.95 7.67
N VAL A 170 22.18 11.20 7.57
CA VAL A 170 21.41 10.73 8.75
C VAL A 170 21.52 9.23 9.00
N GLY A 171 22.14 8.49 8.08
CA GLY A 171 22.32 7.05 8.19
C GLY A 171 21.07 6.28 7.81
N ARG A 172 20.74 5.27 8.60
CA ARG A 172 19.57 4.42 8.39
C ARG A 172 18.26 5.15 8.63
N ILE A 173 17.33 4.94 7.71
CA ILE A 173 15.98 5.50 7.76
C ILE A 173 15.00 4.34 7.83
N GLY A 174 14.16 4.31 8.87
CA GLY A 174 13.06 3.37 8.97
C GLY A 174 11.83 3.93 8.27
N ILE A 175 11.09 3.07 7.57
CA ILE A 175 9.84 3.41 6.91
C ILE A 175 8.76 2.49 7.44
N GLY A 176 7.61 3.06 7.84
CA GLY A 176 6.49 2.31 8.34
C GLY A 176 5.25 3.17 8.52
N ARG A 177 4.12 2.51 8.77
CA ARG A 177 2.86 3.19 9.09
C ARG A 177 2.72 3.33 10.59
N ILE A 178 2.29 4.52 11.03
CA ILE A 178 1.91 4.73 12.42
C ILE A 178 0.56 4.04 12.65
N GLU A 179 0.56 3.03 13.51
CA GLU A 179 -0.65 2.29 13.88
C GLU A 179 -1.40 3.00 14.99
N ASN A 180 -0.69 3.46 16.01
CA ASN A 180 -1.22 4.19 17.16
C ASN A 180 -0.23 5.24 17.62
N GLY A 181 -0.75 6.24 18.31
CA GLY A 181 0.06 7.29 18.88
C GLY A 181 0.48 8.34 17.86
N LYS A 182 1.33 9.22 18.30
CA LYS A 182 1.87 10.33 17.51
C LYS A 182 3.39 10.27 17.56
N MET A 183 4.04 10.41 16.41
CA MET A 183 5.50 10.50 16.33
C MET A 183 5.89 11.96 16.18
N THR A 184 6.81 12.43 17.01
CA THR A 184 7.28 13.82 17.04
C THR A 184 8.80 13.85 16.92
N VAL A 185 9.31 14.77 16.10
CA VAL A 185 10.77 15.01 16.01
C VAL A 185 11.29 15.40 17.40
N GLY A 186 12.39 14.78 17.78
CA GLY A 186 13.03 15.05 19.07
C GLY A 186 12.52 14.22 20.23
N GLU A 187 11.44 13.45 20.07
CA GLU A 187 10.96 12.58 21.14
C GLU A 187 11.85 11.35 21.32
N GLN A 188 11.87 10.83 22.54
CA GLN A 188 12.52 9.57 22.83
C GLN A 188 11.56 8.41 22.58
N VAL A 189 12.07 7.36 21.94
CA VAL A 189 11.32 6.16 21.60
C VAL A 189 12.12 4.92 21.99
N VAL A 190 11.44 3.78 21.99
CA VAL A 190 12.06 2.47 22.26
C VAL A 190 11.90 1.64 20.99
N ILE A 191 13.00 1.04 20.55
CA ILE A 191 12.99 0.09 19.42
C ILE A 191 12.99 -1.32 19.99
N THR A 192 11.99 -2.10 19.61
CA THR A 192 11.84 -3.50 20.02
C THR A 192 11.70 -4.39 18.81
N ASN A 193 11.83 -5.71 19.00
CA ASN A 193 11.60 -6.67 17.93
C ASN A 193 10.87 -7.88 18.51
N TYR A 194 9.79 -8.29 17.85
CA TYR A 194 8.97 -9.42 18.28
C TYR A 194 9.76 -10.75 18.32
N HIS A 195 10.68 -10.94 17.37
CA HIS A 195 11.48 -12.15 17.24
C HIS A 195 12.78 -12.12 18.05
N ASP A 196 13.12 -10.99 18.66
CA ASP A 196 14.31 -10.80 19.48
C ASP A 196 13.97 -9.99 20.72
N GLU A 197 13.57 -10.65 21.77
CA GLU A 197 13.19 -10.02 23.05
C GLU A 197 14.36 -9.26 23.72
N THR A 198 15.60 -9.55 23.30
CA THR A 198 16.78 -8.84 23.83
C THR A 198 16.94 -7.48 23.22
N LYS A 199 16.33 -7.23 22.06
CA LYS A 199 16.39 -5.92 21.37
C LYS A 199 15.43 -4.95 22.04
N LYS A 200 15.99 -4.10 22.88
CA LYS A 200 15.27 -3.02 23.54
C LYS A 200 16.20 -1.82 23.64
N LYS A 201 16.13 -0.95 22.65
CA LYS A 201 17.03 0.21 22.56
C LYS A 201 16.25 1.50 22.61
N ARG A 202 16.66 2.39 23.50
CA ARG A 202 16.14 3.75 23.56
C ARG A 202 16.90 4.63 22.58
N THR A 203 16.17 5.42 21.83
CA THR A 203 16.76 6.36 20.89
C THR A 203 15.87 7.60 20.75
N LYS A 204 16.34 8.59 20.02
CA LYS A 204 15.64 9.83 19.77
C LYS A 204 15.33 9.94 18.29
N ILE A 205 14.12 10.40 17.96
CA ILE A 205 13.77 10.68 16.55
C ILE A 205 14.51 11.95 16.13
N VAL A 206 15.45 11.81 15.20
CA VAL A 206 16.28 12.90 14.69
C VAL A 206 15.61 13.61 13.53
N SER A 207 15.04 12.85 12.59
CA SER A 207 14.30 13.42 11.47
C SER A 207 13.01 12.64 11.26
N LEU A 208 12.02 13.33 10.70
CA LEU A 208 10.71 12.75 10.38
C LEU A 208 10.21 13.35 9.08
N GLU A 209 9.82 12.48 8.15
CA GLU A 209 9.30 12.88 6.87
C GLU A 209 8.03 12.10 6.54
N GLN A 210 7.11 12.74 5.81
CA GLN A 210 5.96 12.09 5.18
C GLN A 210 6.19 11.98 3.67
N PHE A 211 5.53 11.02 3.04
CA PHE A 211 5.52 10.91 1.58
C PHE A 211 4.55 11.94 1.02
N THR A 212 5.00 12.68 0.00
CA THR A 212 4.23 13.72 -0.68
C THR A 212 4.52 13.61 -2.17
N GLY A 213 3.50 13.29 -2.98
CA GLY A 213 3.73 12.96 -4.38
C GLY A 213 4.75 11.83 -4.52
N LEU A 214 5.78 12.03 -5.33
CA LEU A 214 6.86 11.05 -5.55
C LEU A 214 8.04 11.22 -4.58
N GLY A 215 8.00 12.19 -3.70
CA GLY A 215 9.08 12.50 -2.78
C GLY A 215 8.66 12.44 -1.31
N ARG A 216 9.51 13.00 -0.45
CA ARG A 216 9.29 13.08 0.99
C ARG A 216 9.42 14.52 1.46
N THR A 217 8.59 14.91 2.42
CA THR A 217 8.56 16.25 2.98
C THR A 217 8.79 16.18 4.49
N PRO A 218 9.72 16.98 5.06
CA PRO A 218 9.91 17.06 6.50
C PRO A 218 8.65 17.53 7.22
N VAL A 219 8.35 16.89 8.34
CA VAL A 219 7.25 17.26 9.23
C VAL A 219 7.75 17.25 10.68
N THR A 220 7.06 17.95 11.56
CA THR A 220 7.39 17.95 12.99
C THR A 220 6.68 16.84 13.75
N GLU A 221 5.54 16.42 13.28
CA GLU A 221 4.72 15.35 13.88
C GLU A 221 3.95 14.59 12.80
N ALA A 222 3.62 13.34 13.11
CA ALA A 222 2.82 12.47 12.27
C ALA A 222 1.87 11.64 13.13
N TYR A 223 0.77 11.19 12.53
CA TYR A 223 -0.40 10.65 13.20
C TYR A 223 -0.76 9.25 12.69
N PRO A 224 -1.65 8.52 13.40
CA PRO A 224 -2.09 7.19 12.96
C PRO A 224 -2.59 7.20 11.51
N GLY A 225 -2.14 6.21 10.75
CA GLY A 225 -2.40 6.09 9.32
C GLY A 225 -1.35 6.73 8.42
N ASP A 226 -0.55 7.66 8.94
CA ASP A 226 0.57 8.24 8.18
C ASP A 226 1.66 7.19 7.94
N ILE A 227 2.21 7.20 6.73
CA ILE A 227 3.41 6.45 6.40
C ILE A 227 4.58 7.41 6.50
N VAL A 228 5.54 7.06 7.36
CA VAL A 228 6.65 7.94 7.72
C VAL A 228 7.99 7.32 7.40
N ALA A 229 8.96 8.21 7.16
CA ALA A 229 10.38 7.90 7.10
C ALA A 229 11.05 8.66 8.25
N PHE A 230 11.75 7.94 9.12
CA PHE A 230 12.36 8.53 10.31
C PHE A 230 13.79 8.04 10.52
N SER A 231 14.60 8.86 11.13
CA SER A 231 15.97 8.54 11.50
C SER A 231 16.22 8.73 12.99
N GLY A 232 17.34 8.22 13.47
CA GLY A 232 17.75 8.28 14.86
C GLY A 232 18.13 6.92 15.44
N ALA A 233 17.70 5.82 14.82
CA ALA A 233 18.07 4.47 15.22
C ALA A 233 19.04 3.87 14.20
N GLU A 234 20.33 3.86 14.50
CA GLU A 234 21.40 3.43 13.60
C GLU A 234 21.32 1.96 13.22
N ASP A 235 20.74 1.13 14.08
CA ASP A 235 20.66 -0.33 13.93
C ASP A 235 19.23 -0.81 13.65
N ILE A 236 18.35 0.09 13.22
CA ILE A 236 16.97 -0.27 12.89
C ILE A 236 16.93 -1.28 11.75
N THR A 237 16.03 -2.27 11.85
CA THR A 237 15.85 -3.32 10.86
C THR A 237 14.37 -3.50 10.52
N ILE A 238 14.11 -4.14 9.37
CA ILE A 238 12.76 -4.50 8.99
C ILE A 238 12.17 -5.47 10.04
N GLY A 239 10.93 -5.22 10.45
CA GLY A 239 10.26 -5.99 11.49
C GLY A 239 10.42 -5.43 12.89
N ASP A 240 11.27 -4.43 13.09
CA ASP A 240 11.34 -3.71 14.36
C ASP A 240 10.05 -2.91 14.61
N THR A 241 9.74 -2.73 15.88
CA THR A 241 8.63 -1.87 16.32
C THR A 241 9.19 -0.66 17.05
N VAL A 242 8.70 0.52 16.69
CA VAL A 242 8.98 1.77 17.39
C VAL A 242 7.83 2.05 18.32
N CYS A 243 8.11 2.25 19.61
CA CYS A 243 7.11 2.53 20.62
C CYS A 243 7.59 3.60 21.61
N SER A 244 6.66 4.11 22.37
CA SER A 244 6.98 5.12 23.39
C SER A 244 7.40 4.50 24.71
#